data_3f5d9c4ed065cc3e7bdcbeaf5aa5945a
#
_entry.id   3f5d9c4ed065cc3e7bdcbeaf5aa5945a
#
_cell.length_a   1.000
_cell.length_b   1.000
_cell.length_c   1.000
_cell.angle_alpha   90.00
_cell.angle_beta   90.00
_cell.angle_gamma   90.00
#
_symmetry.space_group_name_H-M   'P 1'
#
loop_
_entity.id
_entity.type
_entity.pdbx_description
1 polymer ?
#
loop_
_entity_poly.entity_id
_entity_poly.type
_entity_poly.pdbx_seq_one_letter_code
_entity_poly.pdbx_strand_id
1 'polypeptide(L)'
;YPDTRAVMVVSPTYDGIVSDIHKIAEIVHRAGLPLIVDEAHGAHFRYGREFPQSALELGADLVIQSIHKTLPSLTQTALLHVNLNRDKGGPYVDIGRLERFLQIYQSSSPSYVLMASIENAVWLMERLRMDRGAPGNAIDRYMERMGRLRENLSKMRCLRLAGKWLKGSCGVWDTDMSKV
;
A
#
# COMPACT_ATOMS: atom_id res chain seq x y z
N TYR A 1 -14.85 0.52 -22.90
CA TYR A 1 -16.21 0.05 -22.57
C TYR A 1 -17.01 1.23 -22.04
N PRO A 2 -18.11 1.66 -22.72
CA PRO A 2 -18.85 2.87 -22.35
C PRO A 2 -19.55 2.79 -20.99
N ASP A 3 -19.79 1.60 -20.47
CA ASP A 3 -20.48 1.39 -19.19
C ASP A 3 -19.52 1.23 -18.00
N THR A 4 -18.21 1.48 -18.19
CA THR A 4 -17.25 1.44 -17.09
C THR A 4 -17.62 2.47 -16.03
N ARG A 5 -17.62 2.08 -14.75
CA ARG A 5 -17.98 2.94 -13.61
C ARG A 5 -16.83 3.20 -12.66
N ALA A 6 -15.81 2.35 -12.69
CA ALA A 6 -14.60 2.48 -11.88
C ALA A 6 -13.49 1.64 -12.50
N VAL A 7 -12.27 1.94 -12.14
CA VAL A 7 -11.10 1.10 -12.44
C VAL A 7 -10.54 0.58 -11.13
N MET A 8 -10.27 -0.72 -11.06
CA MET A 8 -9.66 -1.36 -9.90
C MET A 8 -8.36 -2.05 -10.29
N VAL A 9 -7.30 -1.82 -9.53
CA VAL A 9 -5.98 -2.46 -9.71
C VAL A 9 -5.45 -2.98 -8.39
N VAL A 10 -4.61 -4.03 -8.46
CA VAL A 10 -3.88 -4.56 -7.30
C VAL A 10 -2.43 -4.09 -7.40
N SER A 11 -1.97 -3.33 -6.41
CA SER A 11 -0.58 -2.85 -6.32
C SER A 11 -0.22 -2.52 -4.88
N PRO A 12 0.84 -3.13 -4.31
CA PRO A 12 1.68 -4.15 -4.94
C PRO A 12 0.97 -5.50 -5.07
N THR A 13 1.50 -6.36 -5.95
CA THR A 13 1.13 -7.77 -5.96
C THR A 13 1.66 -8.48 -4.72
N TYR A 14 1.26 -9.74 -4.51
CA TYR A 14 1.79 -10.56 -3.43
C TYR A 14 3.32 -10.65 -3.45
N ASP A 15 3.90 -10.78 -4.63
CA ASP A 15 5.35 -10.88 -4.83
C ASP A 15 6.08 -9.53 -4.79
N GLY A 16 5.36 -8.44 -4.56
CA GLY A 16 5.93 -7.10 -4.43
C GLY A 16 6.14 -6.35 -5.75
N ILE A 17 5.43 -6.71 -6.82
CA ILE A 17 5.44 -5.94 -8.07
C ILE A 17 4.52 -4.73 -7.93
N VAL A 18 5.04 -3.54 -8.25
CA VAL A 18 4.35 -2.26 -8.11
C VAL A 18 4.04 -1.67 -9.48
N SER A 19 2.81 -1.21 -9.66
CA SER A 19 2.32 -0.52 -10.87
C SER A 19 2.57 0.99 -10.80
N ASP A 20 2.63 1.66 -11.96
CA ASP A 20 2.64 3.12 -12.05
C ASP A 20 1.24 3.70 -11.73
N ILE A 21 0.92 3.73 -10.44
CA ILE A 21 -0.40 4.19 -9.96
C ILE A 21 -0.65 5.65 -10.34
N HIS A 22 0.38 6.49 -10.32
CA HIS A 22 0.23 7.91 -10.69
C HIS A 22 -0.26 8.06 -12.13
N LYS A 23 0.38 7.37 -13.06
CA LYS A 23 -0.01 7.41 -14.47
C LYS A 23 -1.36 6.75 -14.73
N ILE A 24 -1.66 5.68 -14.01
CA ILE A 24 -2.98 5.03 -14.08
C ILE A 24 -4.06 6.01 -13.58
N ALA A 25 -3.84 6.69 -12.45
CA ALA A 25 -4.76 7.68 -11.91
C ALA A 25 -5.02 8.82 -12.91
N GLU A 26 -3.98 9.37 -13.53
CA GLU A 26 -4.14 10.40 -14.57
C GLU A 26 -5.03 9.94 -15.75
N ILE A 27 -4.87 8.70 -16.20
CA ILE A 27 -5.66 8.14 -17.29
C ILE A 27 -7.11 7.96 -16.87
N VAL A 28 -7.33 7.39 -15.68
CA VAL A 28 -8.66 7.09 -15.14
C VAL A 28 -9.44 8.37 -14.86
N HIS A 29 -8.79 9.37 -14.26
CA HIS A 29 -9.41 10.67 -13.95
C HIS A 29 -9.74 11.47 -15.20
N ARG A 30 -8.93 11.38 -16.27
CA ARG A 30 -9.31 11.99 -17.57
C ARG A 30 -10.60 11.42 -18.16
N ALA A 31 -10.94 10.17 -17.79
CA ALA A 31 -12.21 9.56 -18.16
C ALA A 31 -13.35 9.87 -17.16
N GLY A 32 -13.11 10.68 -16.12
CA GLY A 32 -14.08 11.02 -15.08
C GLY A 32 -14.44 9.85 -14.16
N LEU A 33 -13.55 8.86 -14.02
CA LEU A 33 -13.79 7.63 -13.27
C LEU A 33 -12.97 7.59 -11.99
N PRO A 34 -13.47 6.91 -10.91
CA PRO A 34 -12.68 6.64 -9.72
C PRO A 34 -11.67 5.51 -9.95
N LEU A 35 -10.50 5.65 -9.34
CA LEU A 35 -9.47 4.62 -9.22
C LEU A 35 -9.49 3.99 -7.83
N ILE A 36 -9.71 2.67 -7.79
CA ILE A 36 -9.65 1.85 -6.58
C ILE A 36 -8.35 1.04 -6.62
N VAL A 37 -7.56 1.10 -5.55
CA VAL A 37 -6.33 0.31 -5.45
C VAL A 37 -6.42 -0.66 -4.28
N ASP A 38 -6.32 -1.95 -4.58
CA ASP A 38 -6.05 -2.96 -3.57
C ASP A 38 -4.55 -2.94 -3.24
N GLU A 39 -4.22 -2.22 -2.19
CA GLU A 39 -2.88 -2.09 -1.61
C GLU A 39 -2.74 -2.99 -0.36
N ALA A 40 -3.41 -4.13 -0.34
CA ALA A 40 -3.42 -5.03 0.81
C ALA A 40 -2.01 -5.47 1.25
N HIS A 41 -1.06 -5.51 0.33
CA HIS A 41 0.33 -5.87 0.59
C HIS A 41 1.27 -4.67 0.73
N GLY A 42 0.78 -3.44 0.76
CA GLY A 42 1.55 -2.19 0.79
C GLY A 42 1.30 -1.28 1.99
N ALA A 43 0.63 -1.75 3.07
CA ALA A 43 0.33 -0.90 4.22
C ALA A 43 1.57 -0.28 4.90
N HIS A 44 2.76 -0.86 4.69
CA HIS A 44 4.03 -0.36 5.22
C HIS A 44 4.68 0.76 4.39
N PHE A 45 4.20 1.03 3.17
CA PHE A 45 4.86 1.93 2.22
C PHE A 45 5.11 3.34 2.77
N ARG A 46 4.18 3.91 3.51
CA ARG A 46 4.33 5.25 4.08
C ARG A 46 5.40 5.39 5.19
N TYR A 47 5.94 4.28 5.70
CA TYR A 47 6.81 4.31 6.88
C TYR A 47 8.30 4.37 6.59
N GLY A 48 8.73 4.19 5.34
CA GLY A 48 10.15 4.25 4.98
C GLY A 48 10.40 4.82 3.59
N ARG A 49 11.52 5.52 3.43
CA ARG A 49 11.90 6.19 2.17
C ARG A 49 12.30 5.21 1.06
N GLU A 50 12.73 4.02 1.45
CA GLU A 50 13.17 2.96 0.52
C GLU A 50 11.99 2.12 0.02
N PHE A 51 10.80 2.29 0.59
CA PHE A 51 9.58 1.66 0.10
C PHE A 51 9.00 2.45 -1.08
N PRO A 52 8.24 1.79 -1.96
CA PRO A 52 7.43 2.48 -2.96
C PRO A 52 6.46 3.48 -2.31
N GLN A 53 6.02 4.48 -3.04
CA GLN A 53 4.99 5.41 -2.57
C GLN A 53 3.63 4.71 -2.49
N SER A 54 2.84 5.06 -1.47
CA SER A 54 1.47 4.54 -1.33
C SER A 54 0.57 5.06 -2.45
N ALA A 55 -0.38 4.24 -2.87
CA ALA A 55 -1.39 4.60 -3.84
C ALA A 55 -2.19 5.85 -3.45
N LEU A 56 -2.35 6.12 -2.13
CA LEU A 56 -2.96 7.36 -1.63
C LEU A 56 -2.19 8.61 -2.06
N GLU A 57 -0.87 8.57 -2.00
CA GLU A 57 0.01 9.68 -2.39
C GLU A 57 0.06 9.86 -3.91
N LEU A 58 -0.18 8.76 -4.64
CA LEU A 58 -0.12 8.70 -6.09
C LEU A 58 -1.46 9.01 -6.78
N GLY A 59 -2.51 9.33 -6.00
CA GLY A 59 -3.77 9.86 -6.52
C GLY A 59 -4.90 8.83 -6.67
N ALA A 60 -4.78 7.65 -6.06
CA ALA A 60 -5.93 6.73 -5.97
C ALA A 60 -7.06 7.34 -5.12
N ASP A 61 -8.32 7.07 -5.49
CA ASP A 61 -9.50 7.60 -4.80
C ASP A 61 -9.92 6.74 -3.62
N LEU A 62 -9.82 5.43 -3.76
CA LEU A 62 -10.03 4.45 -2.70
C LEU A 62 -8.83 3.52 -2.62
N VAL A 63 -8.32 3.30 -1.40
CA VAL A 63 -7.20 2.39 -1.16
C VAL A 63 -7.53 1.43 -0.03
N ILE A 64 -7.39 0.14 -0.28
CA ILE A 64 -7.62 -0.93 0.68
C ILE A 64 -6.27 -1.44 1.17
N GLN A 65 -6.02 -1.36 2.48
CA GLN A 65 -4.79 -1.87 3.09
C GLN A 65 -5.11 -2.93 4.14
N SER A 66 -4.55 -4.13 3.99
CA SER A 66 -4.60 -5.16 5.04
C SER A 66 -3.48 -4.90 6.05
N ILE A 67 -3.84 -4.40 7.22
CA ILE A 67 -2.87 -4.02 8.24
C ILE A 67 -2.10 -5.23 8.76
N HIS A 68 -2.80 -6.35 8.94
CA HIS A 68 -2.23 -7.59 9.46
C HIS A 68 -1.23 -8.30 8.52
N LYS A 69 -1.16 -7.92 7.23
CA LYS A 69 -0.26 -8.59 6.27
C LYS A 69 1.17 -8.07 6.35
N THR A 70 1.33 -6.79 6.61
CA THR A 70 2.65 -6.14 6.53
C THR A 70 2.99 -5.27 7.74
N LEU A 71 2.04 -5.04 8.65
CA LEU A 71 2.23 -4.35 9.92
C LEU A 71 1.89 -5.28 11.10
N PRO A 72 2.38 -4.98 12.31
CA PRO A 72 2.20 -5.82 13.49
C PRO A 72 0.78 -5.68 14.09
N SER A 73 -0.22 -6.15 13.37
CA SER A 73 -1.62 -6.15 13.78
C SER A 73 -2.23 -7.55 13.73
N LEU A 74 -3.28 -7.78 14.49
CA LEU A 74 -4.01 -9.04 14.50
C LEU A 74 -4.64 -9.35 13.15
N THR A 75 -4.76 -10.62 12.81
CA THR A 75 -5.39 -11.10 11.58
C THR A 75 -6.80 -10.52 11.41
N GLN A 76 -7.20 -10.28 10.18
CA GLN A 76 -8.46 -9.67 9.73
C GLN A 76 -8.52 -8.14 9.85
N THR A 77 -7.48 -7.47 10.38
CA THR A 77 -7.46 -6.01 10.42
C THR A 77 -7.17 -5.41 9.05
N ALA A 78 -7.96 -4.45 8.65
CA ALA A 78 -7.81 -3.71 7.40
C ALA A 78 -8.30 -2.27 7.55
N LEU A 79 -7.83 -1.39 6.66
CA LEU A 79 -8.29 -0.01 6.52
C LEU A 79 -8.76 0.23 5.09
N LEU A 80 -9.85 0.97 4.96
CA LEU A 80 -10.29 1.58 3.71
C LEU A 80 -10.02 3.07 3.79
N HIS A 81 -9.17 3.56 2.93
CA HIS A 81 -8.84 4.98 2.82
C HIS A 81 -9.63 5.61 1.68
N VAL A 82 -10.09 6.83 1.89
CA VAL A 82 -10.78 7.64 0.88
C VAL A 82 -9.98 8.93 0.67
N ASN A 83 -9.64 9.21 -0.57
CA ASN A 83 -8.98 10.46 -0.93
C ASN A 83 -10.05 11.56 -1.11
N LEU A 84 -10.01 12.54 -0.21
CA LEU A 84 -10.95 13.68 -0.22
C LEU A 84 -10.42 14.90 -0.97
N ASN A 85 -9.28 14.80 -1.67
CA ASN A 85 -8.66 15.91 -2.37
C ASN A 85 -9.57 16.44 -3.50
N ARG A 86 -10.23 17.55 -3.21
CA ARG A 86 -11.11 18.26 -4.15
C ARG A 86 -10.35 19.10 -5.17
N ASP A 87 -9.08 19.40 -4.89
CA ASP A 87 -8.27 20.34 -5.70
C ASP A 87 -7.88 19.80 -7.08
N LYS A 88 -8.12 18.52 -7.35
CA LYS A 88 -7.81 17.86 -8.63
C LYS A 88 -9.07 17.38 -9.38
N GLY A 89 -10.22 17.99 -9.14
CA GLY A 89 -11.46 17.67 -9.86
C GLY A 89 -12.34 16.60 -9.21
N GLY A 90 -11.99 16.11 -8.00
CA GLY A 90 -12.81 15.18 -7.21
C GLY A 90 -13.74 15.86 -6.21
N PRO A 91 -14.50 15.10 -5.40
CA PRO A 91 -14.34 13.68 -5.14
C PRO A 91 -15.03 12.81 -6.20
N TYR A 92 -14.32 11.79 -6.68
CA TYR A 92 -14.91 10.76 -7.55
C TYR A 92 -15.74 9.73 -6.76
N VAL A 93 -15.69 9.79 -5.42
CA VAL A 93 -16.37 8.87 -4.50
C VAL A 93 -17.42 9.61 -3.69
N ASP A 94 -18.66 9.16 -3.75
CA ASP A 94 -19.74 9.60 -2.87
C ASP A 94 -19.58 8.93 -1.49
N ILE A 95 -19.17 9.73 -0.50
CA ILE A 95 -18.91 9.25 0.87
C ILE A 95 -20.16 8.68 1.52
N GLY A 96 -21.30 9.35 1.39
CA GLY A 96 -22.56 8.88 2.00
C GLY A 96 -23.01 7.54 1.44
N ARG A 97 -22.81 7.33 0.14
CA ARG A 97 -23.09 6.06 -0.51
C ARG A 97 -22.09 4.97 -0.06
N LEU A 98 -20.81 5.32 0.06
CA LEU A 98 -19.78 4.39 0.56
C LEU A 98 -20.08 3.95 1.98
N GLU A 99 -20.37 4.89 2.89
CA GLU A 99 -20.74 4.60 4.29
C GLU A 99 -21.96 3.69 4.38
N ARG A 100 -22.98 3.95 3.57
CA ARG A 100 -24.17 3.09 3.49
C ARG A 100 -23.85 1.66 3.12
N PHE A 101 -22.95 1.45 2.14
CA PHE A 101 -22.54 0.10 1.75
C PHE A 101 -21.68 -0.56 2.82
N LEU A 102 -20.79 0.18 3.47
CA LEU A 102 -20.02 -0.32 4.61
C LEU A 102 -20.93 -0.80 5.74
N GLN A 103 -22.00 -0.04 6.08
CA GLN A 103 -22.97 -0.46 7.09
C GLN A 103 -23.72 -1.75 6.72
N ILE A 104 -23.94 -2.02 5.43
CA ILE A 104 -24.60 -3.24 4.96
C ILE A 104 -23.68 -4.46 5.03
N TYR A 105 -22.39 -4.28 4.67
CA TYR A 105 -21.48 -5.40 4.46
C TYR A 105 -20.50 -5.66 5.60
N GLN A 106 -20.31 -4.71 6.51
CA GLN A 106 -19.48 -4.91 7.69
C GLN A 106 -20.27 -5.42 8.89
N SER A 107 -19.56 -5.90 9.91
CA SER A 107 -20.19 -6.31 11.17
C SER A 107 -20.87 -5.14 11.87
N SER A 108 -22.07 -5.36 12.41
CA SER A 108 -22.78 -4.41 13.28
C SER A 108 -22.15 -4.29 14.68
N SER A 109 -21.26 -5.23 15.04
CA SER A 109 -20.56 -5.29 16.33
C SER A 109 -19.06 -5.20 16.13
N PRO A 110 -18.46 -4.00 16.14
CA PRO A 110 -17.03 -3.83 15.93
C PRO A 110 -16.24 -4.51 17.06
N SER A 111 -15.17 -5.20 16.70
CA SER A 111 -14.24 -5.77 17.66
C SER A 111 -13.29 -4.70 18.17
N TYR A 112 -13.45 -4.26 19.40
CA TYR A 112 -12.53 -3.30 20.03
C TYR A 112 -11.09 -3.83 20.12
N VAL A 113 -10.92 -5.15 20.26
CA VAL A 113 -9.59 -5.79 20.27
C VAL A 113 -8.89 -5.61 18.93
N LEU A 114 -9.61 -5.79 17.81
CA LEU A 114 -9.05 -5.55 16.47
C LEU A 114 -8.77 -4.08 16.23
N MET A 115 -9.66 -3.18 16.67
CA MET A 115 -9.45 -1.73 16.56
C MET A 115 -8.22 -1.28 17.35
N ALA A 116 -8.08 -1.70 18.60
CA ALA A 116 -6.88 -1.43 19.42
C ALA A 116 -5.61 -2.01 18.78
N SER A 117 -5.69 -3.16 18.13
CA SER A 117 -4.58 -3.75 17.40
C SER A 117 -4.14 -2.91 16.21
N ILE A 118 -5.07 -2.32 15.46
CA ILE A 118 -4.77 -1.38 14.36
C ILE A 118 -4.07 -0.15 14.92
N GLU A 119 -4.64 0.47 15.95
CA GLU A 119 -4.08 1.66 16.59
C GLU A 119 -2.66 1.43 17.09
N ASN A 120 -2.43 0.32 17.81
CA ASN A 120 -1.10 -0.05 18.28
C ASN A 120 -0.11 -0.28 17.15
N ALA A 121 -0.54 -0.92 16.06
CA ALA A 121 0.32 -1.15 14.89
C ALA A 121 0.75 0.18 14.25
N VAL A 122 -0.18 1.11 14.03
CA VAL A 122 0.11 2.44 13.47
C VAL A 122 1.03 3.23 14.41
N TRP A 123 0.72 3.25 15.71
CA TRP A 123 1.54 3.95 16.70
C TRP A 123 2.97 3.38 16.77
N LEU A 124 3.14 2.05 16.76
CA LEU A 124 4.44 1.43 16.77
C LEU A 124 5.25 1.78 15.51
N MET A 125 4.62 1.71 14.34
CA MET A 125 5.29 2.04 13.08
C MET A 125 5.73 3.51 13.03
N GLU A 126 4.91 4.45 13.52
CA GLU A 126 5.31 5.85 13.63
C GLU A 126 6.48 6.03 14.61
N ARG A 127 6.50 5.34 15.74
CA ARG A 127 7.64 5.35 16.66
C ARG A 127 8.92 4.82 16.02
N LEU A 128 8.82 3.68 15.31
CA LEU A 128 9.97 3.08 14.62
C LEU A 128 10.52 4.01 13.52
N ARG A 129 9.65 4.74 12.85
CA ARG A 129 10.02 5.75 11.84
C ARG A 129 10.70 6.97 12.47
N MET A 130 10.27 7.38 13.67
CA MET A 130 10.81 8.54 14.39
C MET A 130 12.02 8.22 15.27
N ASP A 131 12.27 6.95 15.58
CA ASP A 131 13.38 6.52 16.41
C ASP A 131 14.73 6.86 15.78
N ARG A 132 15.44 7.81 16.39
CA ARG A 132 16.78 8.27 15.96
C ARG A 132 17.90 7.72 16.84
N GLY A 133 17.63 6.64 17.58
CA GLY A 133 18.62 5.97 18.43
C GLY A 133 19.65 5.26 17.64
N ALA A 134 20.81 5.42 17.37
CA ALA A 134 21.81 4.87 16.45
C ALA A 134 21.66 5.42 15.01
N PRO A 135 22.66 5.28 14.14
CA PRO A 135 22.60 5.82 12.77
C PRO A 135 21.33 5.37 12.03
N GLY A 136 20.46 6.31 11.70
CA GLY A 136 19.17 6.07 11.07
C GLY A 136 18.07 5.64 12.06
N ASN A 137 16.81 5.65 11.60
CA ASN A 137 15.67 5.13 12.37
C ASN A 137 15.59 3.59 12.26
N ALA A 138 14.65 2.97 13.01
CA ALA A 138 14.54 1.51 13.02
C ALA A 138 14.15 0.93 11.65
N ILE A 139 13.37 1.67 10.86
CA ILE A 139 12.98 1.27 9.51
C ILE A 139 14.19 1.31 8.57
N ASP A 140 15.02 2.35 8.64
CA ASP A 140 16.25 2.44 7.83
C ASP A 140 17.19 1.26 8.12
N ARG A 141 17.36 0.92 9.40
CA ARG A 141 18.16 -0.26 9.81
C ARG A 141 17.56 -1.58 9.31
N TYR A 142 16.24 -1.70 9.30
CA TYR A 142 15.56 -2.86 8.71
C TYR A 142 15.86 -2.95 7.20
N MET A 143 15.72 -1.87 6.46
CA MET A 143 15.97 -1.84 5.02
C MET A 143 17.44 -2.12 4.68
N GLU A 144 18.39 -1.64 5.48
CA GLU A 144 19.81 -1.99 5.35
C GLU A 144 20.05 -3.49 5.52
N ARG A 145 19.40 -4.13 6.52
CA ARG A 145 19.51 -5.57 6.72
C ARG A 145 18.88 -6.36 5.56
N MET A 146 17.74 -5.91 5.06
CA MET A 146 17.11 -6.48 3.86
C MET A 146 18.01 -6.36 2.64
N GLY A 147 18.66 -5.21 2.45
CA GLY A 147 19.63 -5.02 1.37
C GLY A 147 20.80 -6.02 1.44
N ARG A 148 21.38 -6.21 2.62
CA ARG A 148 22.45 -7.20 2.84
C ARG A 148 21.98 -8.64 2.61
N LEU A 149 20.79 -8.99 3.08
CA LEU A 149 20.18 -10.30 2.82
C LEU A 149 20.03 -10.55 1.33
N ARG A 150 19.44 -9.60 0.59
CA ARG A 150 19.23 -9.69 -0.85
C ARG A 150 20.57 -9.79 -1.62
N GLU A 151 21.59 -9.05 -1.20
CA GLU A 151 22.93 -9.16 -1.77
C GLU A 151 23.52 -10.58 -1.57
N ASN A 152 23.39 -11.15 -0.39
CA ASN A 152 23.87 -12.50 -0.11
C ASN A 152 23.10 -13.56 -0.92
N LEU A 153 21.78 -13.43 -1.03
CA LEU A 153 20.93 -14.34 -1.81
C LEU A 153 21.24 -14.23 -3.32
N SER A 154 21.58 -13.05 -3.82
CA SER A 154 21.95 -12.86 -5.24
C SER A 154 23.21 -13.61 -5.67
N LYS A 155 24.08 -13.98 -4.72
CA LYS A 155 25.29 -14.79 -4.96
C LYS A 155 24.99 -16.28 -5.11
N MET A 156 23.77 -16.72 -4.80
CA MET A 156 23.37 -18.12 -4.91
C MET A 156 23.09 -18.49 -6.37
N ARG A 157 23.62 -19.65 -6.81
CA ARG A 157 23.51 -20.09 -8.21
C ARG A 157 22.09 -20.57 -8.59
N CYS A 158 21.31 -21.05 -7.61
CA CYS A 158 20.01 -21.67 -7.81
C CYS A 158 18.81 -20.72 -7.57
N LEU A 159 19.07 -19.47 -7.17
CA LEU A 159 18.03 -18.50 -6.86
C LEU A 159 18.21 -17.23 -7.70
N ARG A 160 17.09 -16.68 -8.16
CA ARG A 160 17.03 -15.36 -8.78
C ARG A 160 15.95 -14.54 -8.10
N LEU A 161 16.36 -13.58 -7.30
CA LEU A 161 15.43 -12.71 -6.59
C LEU A 161 14.72 -11.73 -7.54
N ALA A 162 13.41 -11.60 -7.42
CA ALA A 162 12.71 -10.48 -7.98
C ALA A 162 13.21 -9.17 -7.34
N GLY A 163 13.39 -8.12 -8.12
CA GLY A 163 13.93 -6.86 -7.60
C GLY A 163 14.16 -5.82 -8.68
N LYS A 164 15.05 -4.86 -8.39
CA LYS A 164 15.30 -3.68 -9.23
C LYS A 164 15.60 -3.99 -10.70
N TRP A 165 16.13 -5.17 -11.03
CA TRP A 165 16.38 -5.58 -12.41
C TRP A 165 15.09 -5.79 -13.24
N LEU A 166 13.93 -5.98 -12.58
CA LEU A 166 12.63 -6.04 -13.24
C LEU A 166 12.10 -4.66 -13.62
N LYS A 167 12.55 -3.60 -12.94
CA LYS A 167 12.08 -2.24 -13.16
C LYS A 167 12.31 -1.82 -14.62
N GLY A 168 11.25 -1.36 -15.28
CA GLY A 168 11.26 -0.99 -16.69
C GLY A 168 11.22 -2.17 -17.67
N SER A 169 11.21 -3.43 -17.20
CA SER A 169 11.03 -4.61 -18.03
C SER A 169 9.63 -5.19 -17.86
N CYS A 170 9.04 -5.73 -18.92
CA CYS A 170 7.74 -6.41 -18.88
C CYS A 170 6.60 -5.60 -18.22
N GLY A 171 6.65 -4.27 -18.27
CA GLY A 171 5.64 -3.39 -17.67
C GLY A 171 5.75 -3.22 -16.15
N VAL A 172 6.80 -3.71 -15.53
CA VAL A 172 7.06 -3.52 -14.09
C VAL A 172 7.53 -2.08 -13.85
N TRP A 173 6.81 -1.33 -13.04
CA TRP A 173 7.16 0.05 -12.67
C TRP A 173 8.17 0.10 -11.54
N ASP A 174 7.88 -0.60 -10.45
CA ASP A 174 8.77 -0.69 -9.29
C ASP A 174 8.59 -2.03 -8.55
N THR A 175 9.40 -2.25 -7.52
CA THR A 175 9.36 -3.47 -6.70
C THR A 175 9.52 -3.14 -5.24
N ASP A 176 8.77 -3.84 -4.38
CA ASP A 176 8.91 -3.77 -2.93
C ASP A 176 10.14 -4.60 -2.49
N MET A 177 11.15 -3.92 -2.00
CA MET A 177 12.41 -4.53 -1.56
C MET A 177 12.29 -5.34 -0.27
N SER A 178 11.19 -5.22 0.47
CA SER A 178 10.93 -6.02 1.67
C SER A 178 10.46 -7.44 1.35
N LYS A 179 10.08 -7.72 0.10
CA LYS A 179 9.72 -9.07 -0.36
C LYS A 179 10.95 -9.84 -0.86
N VAL A 180 11.04 -11.11 -0.52
CA VAL A 180 12.15 -12.01 -0.87
C VAL A 180 11.61 -13.29 -1.45
#